data_464d4471e4c611c39282ac2949ced49c
#
_entry.id   464d4471e4c611c39282ac2949ced49c
#
_cell.length_a   1.000
_cell.length_b   1.000
_cell.length_c   1.000
_cell.angle_alpha   90.00
_cell.angle_beta   90.00
_cell.angle_gamma   90.00
#
_symmetry.space_group_name_H-M   'P 1'
#
loop_
_entity.id
_entity.type
_entity.pdbx_description
1 polymer ?
#
loop_
_entity_poly.entity_id
_entity_poly.type
_entity_poly.pdbx_seq_one_letter_code
_entity_poly.pdbx_strand_id
1 'polypeptide(L)'
;MAVIRLEDCVFMKEIKTNVMRILDKEKVEYTHHEYPHGKDAVDGVTVATLMNQNPDYVFKTLVTKGMGRDYYVFVVPVDHELDLKKCAKSVGEKSVEMIPVKDITKVTGYVRGGCSPLGMKKQFKTTFHITAESIPKIIVSAGKIGYQIDLKPEDLIRLTNGQCADIVKD
;
A
#
# COMPACT_ATOMS: atom_id res chain seq x y z
N MET A 1 28.07 -22.92 12.15
CA MET A 1 27.58 -22.84 12.37
C MET A 1 26.98 -22.08 12.38
N ALA A 2 26.65 -21.99 12.34
CA ALA A 2 26.14 -21.31 12.36
C ALA A 2 25.62 -20.66 13.03
N VAL A 3 25.78 -20.52 13.42
CA VAL A 3 25.61 -19.98 14.18
C VAL A 3 25.04 -18.92 14.12
N ILE A 4 24.41 -18.78 14.10
CA ILE A 4 23.81 -17.97 14.08
C ILE A 4 23.78 -17.07 14.34
N ARG A 5 23.81 -16.85 14.47
CA ARG A 5 23.79 -15.71 14.63
C ARG A 5 22.54 -15.37 15.23
N LEU A 6 22.23 -15.69 16.44
CA LEU A 6 21.03 -15.28 17.15
C LEU A 6 20.90 -13.78 17.18
N GLU A 7 22.02 -13.11 17.30
CA GLU A 7 22.02 -11.65 17.31
C GLU A 7 21.46 -11.10 16.02
N ASP A 8 21.89 -11.67 14.93
CA ASP A 8 21.43 -11.23 13.62
C ASP A 8 19.93 -11.46 13.46
N CYS A 9 19.47 -12.59 13.93
CA CYS A 9 18.03 -12.89 13.88
C CYS A 9 17.24 -11.91 14.72
N VAL A 10 17.74 -11.57 15.89
CA VAL A 10 17.08 -10.63 16.77
C VAL A 10 17.03 -9.25 16.11
N PHE A 11 18.15 -8.81 15.55
CA PHE A 11 18.17 -7.53 14.84
C PHE A 11 17.17 -7.51 13.71
N MET A 12 17.15 -8.55 12.91
CA MET A 12 16.22 -8.59 11.77
C MET A 12 14.79 -8.56 12.22
N LYS A 13 14.50 -9.14 13.39
CA LYS A 13 13.15 -9.12 13.93
C LYS A 13 12.78 -7.77 14.53
N GLU A 14 13.79 -6.95 14.83
CA GLU A 14 13.54 -5.67 15.47
C GLU A 14 13.06 -4.59 14.53
N ILE A 15 13.12 -4.83 13.23
CA ILE A 15 12.71 -3.81 12.28
C ILE A 15 11.20 -3.68 12.30
N LYS A 16 10.74 -2.54 12.78
CA LYS A 16 9.32 -2.19 12.76
C LYS A 16 9.13 -0.88 12.03
N THR A 17 8.30 -0.90 11.03
CA THR A 17 7.94 0.32 10.32
C THR A 17 6.88 1.08 11.09
N ASN A 18 6.66 2.33 10.71
CA ASN A 18 5.60 3.12 11.32
C ASN A 18 4.24 2.48 11.10
N VAL A 19 4.02 1.88 9.93
CA VAL A 19 2.76 1.18 9.64
C VAL A 19 2.54 0.03 10.63
N MET A 20 3.58 -0.74 10.87
CA MET A 20 3.50 -1.85 11.83
C MET A 20 3.19 -1.35 13.23
N ARG A 21 3.79 -0.22 13.64
CA ARG A 21 3.52 0.37 14.96
C ARG A 21 2.06 0.82 15.06
N ILE A 22 1.51 1.37 13.99
CA ILE A 22 0.10 1.76 13.97
C ILE A 22 -0.79 0.53 14.15
N LEU A 23 -0.49 -0.55 13.45
CA LEU A 23 -1.27 -1.78 13.56
C LEU A 23 -1.18 -2.37 14.97
N ASP A 24 0.00 -2.35 15.56
CA ASP A 24 0.18 -2.82 16.94
C ASP A 24 -0.65 -1.97 17.91
N LYS A 25 -0.62 -0.66 17.75
CA LYS A 25 -1.36 0.26 18.62
C LYS A 25 -2.85 0.03 18.50
N GLU A 26 -3.34 -0.23 17.31
CA GLU A 26 -4.76 -0.47 17.07
C GLU A 26 -5.16 -1.91 17.37
N LYS A 27 -4.21 -2.75 17.78
CA LYS A 27 -4.44 -4.15 18.12
C LYS A 27 -5.01 -4.94 16.96
N VAL A 28 -4.52 -4.67 15.77
CA VAL A 28 -4.93 -5.36 14.54
C VAL A 28 -3.91 -6.45 14.23
N GLU A 29 -4.41 -7.65 13.97
CA GLU A 29 -3.54 -8.76 13.57
C GLU A 29 -3.03 -8.56 12.16
N TYR A 30 -1.76 -8.83 11.96
CA TYR A 30 -1.15 -8.78 10.65
C TYR A 30 0.09 -9.67 10.62
N THR A 31 0.48 -10.06 9.42
CA THR A 31 1.75 -10.73 9.16
C THR A 31 2.59 -9.76 8.35
N HIS A 32 3.89 -9.76 8.55
CA HIS A 32 4.76 -8.93 7.72
C HIS A 32 5.70 -9.82 6.91
N HIS A 33 6.10 -9.30 5.77
CA HIS A 33 7.00 -10.00 4.85
C HIS A 33 8.11 -9.04 4.45
N GLU A 34 9.28 -9.61 4.20
CA GLU A 34 10.41 -8.87 3.64
C GLU A 34 10.78 -9.51 2.31
N TYR A 35 11.03 -8.69 1.29
CA TYR A 35 11.45 -9.18 -0.01
C TYR A 35 12.79 -8.57 -0.37
N PRO A 36 13.58 -9.26 -1.27
CA PRO A 36 14.89 -8.72 -1.68
C PRO A 36 14.72 -7.34 -2.31
N HIS A 37 15.54 -6.39 -1.86
CA HIS A 37 15.44 -5.03 -2.33
C HIS A 37 16.78 -4.32 -2.25
N GLY A 38 16.92 -3.28 -3.06
CA GLY A 38 18.02 -2.34 -2.98
C GLY A 38 17.47 -0.98 -2.63
N LYS A 39 18.07 0.06 -3.20
CA LYS A 39 17.61 1.42 -2.99
C LYS A 39 16.40 1.76 -3.84
N ASP A 40 16.28 1.09 -4.98
CA ASP A 40 15.25 1.43 -5.96
C ASP A 40 13.98 0.65 -5.72
N ALA A 41 12.87 1.24 -6.17
CA ALA A 41 11.59 0.59 -6.11
C ALA A 41 11.58 -0.66 -6.98
N VAL A 42 10.89 -1.71 -6.52
CA VAL A 42 10.64 -2.92 -7.28
C VAL A 42 9.15 -2.91 -7.60
N ASP A 43 8.77 -3.15 -8.86
CA ASP A 43 7.37 -3.10 -9.21
C ASP A 43 6.59 -4.23 -8.54
N GLY A 44 5.29 -3.98 -8.31
CA GLY A 44 4.46 -4.87 -7.50
C GLY A 44 4.28 -6.25 -8.08
N VAL A 45 4.21 -6.38 -9.41
CA VAL A 45 4.07 -7.69 -10.05
C VAL A 45 5.33 -8.52 -9.81
N THR A 46 6.49 -7.89 -9.96
CA THR A 46 7.78 -8.55 -9.70
C THR A 46 7.86 -9.02 -8.26
N VAL A 47 7.46 -8.16 -7.31
CA VAL A 47 7.48 -8.53 -5.89
C VAL A 47 6.55 -9.73 -5.64
N ALA A 48 5.33 -9.68 -6.18
CA ALA A 48 4.38 -10.78 -5.99
C ALA A 48 4.95 -12.09 -6.53
N THR A 49 5.63 -12.04 -7.67
CA THR A 49 6.26 -13.23 -8.27
C THR A 49 7.38 -13.74 -7.37
N LEU A 50 8.27 -12.85 -6.92
CA LEU A 50 9.39 -13.22 -6.07
C LEU A 50 8.92 -13.84 -4.76
N MET A 51 7.84 -13.33 -4.22
CA MET A 51 7.30 -13.79 -2.93
C MET A 51 6.30 -14.92 -3.08
N ASN A 52 6.07 -15.38 -4.32
CA ASN A 52 5.09 -16.44 -4.59
C ASN A 52 3.72 -16.09 -4.02
N GLN A 53 3.31 -14.84 -4.21
CA GLN A 53 2.02 -14.33 -3.72
C GLN A 53 1.03 -14.26 -4.87
N ASN A 54 -0.25 -14.43 -4.53
CA ASN A 54 -1.32 -14.25 -5.51
C ASN A 54 -1.45 -12.75 -5.81
N PRO A 55 -1.24 -12.32 -7.06
CA PRO A 55 -1.31 -10.90 -7.39
C PRO A 55 -2.69 -10.28 -7.12
N ASP A 56 -3.74 -11.08 -7.06
CA ASP A 56 -5.08 -10.59 -6.73
C ASP A 56 -5.15 -10.08 -5.29
N TYR A 57 -4.24 -10.50 -4.43
CA TYR A 57 -4.21 -10.08 -3.03
C TYR A 57 -3.20 -8.97 -2.77
N VAL A 58 -2.27 -8.73 -3.69
CA VAL A 58 -1.22 -7.74 -3.53
C VAL A 58 -1.67 -6.44 -4.18
N PHE A 59 -1.78 -5.38 -3.38
CA PHE A 59 -2.29 -4.09 -3.84
C PHE A 59 -1.18 -3.04 -3.79
N LYS A 60 -1.22 -2.13 -4.74
CA LYS A 60 -0.32 -0.97 -4.78
C LYS A 60 -1.11 0.27 -4.44
N THR A 61 -0.43 1.26 -3.87
CA THR A 61 -1.02 2.51 -3.42
C THR A 61 -0.59 3.62 -4.36
N LEU A 62 -1.56 4.29 -4.96
CA LEU A 62 -1.32 5.33 -5.97
C LEU A 62 -1.96 6.63 -5.49
N VAL A 63 -1.27 7.74 -5.72
CA VAL A 63 -1.72 9.05 -5.27
C VAL A 63 -2.05 9.91 -6.47
N THR A 64 -3.22 10.52 -6.42
CA THR A 64 -3.71 11.41 -7.48
C THR A 64 -4.08 12.75 -6.88
N LYS A 65 -4.27 13.71 -7.74
CA LYS A 65 -4.73 15.05 -7.37
C LYS A 65 -5.95 15.39 -8.19
N GLY A 66 -6.96 15.95 -7.56
CA GLY A 66 -8.13 16.44 -8.25
C GLY A 66 -7.88 17.80 -8.90
N MET A 67 -8.92 18.42 -9.44
CA MET A 67 -8.78 19.70 -10.11
C MET A 67 -8.45 20.83 -9.14
N GLY A 68 -8.82 20.68 -7.88
CA GLY A 68 -8.52 21.66 -6.84
C GLY A 68 -7.23 21.37 -6.13
N ARG A 69 -7.27 21.37 -4.81
CA ARG A 69 -6.09 21.13 -3.98
C ARG A 69 -6.07 19.77 -3.34
N ASP A 70 -7.13 18.99 -3.52
CA ASP A 70 -7.27 17.75 -2.80
C ASP A 70 -6.53 16.61 -3.47
N TYR A 71 -5.93 15.77 -2.65
CA TYR A 71 -5.28 14.54 -3.08
C TYR A 71 -6.18 13.37 -2.74
N TYR A 72 -6.10 12.34 -3.56
CA TYR A 72 -6.90 11.12 -3.38
C TYR A 72 -5.98 9.93 -3.54
N VAL A 73 -6.17 8.93 -2.69
CA VAL A 73 -5.36 7.72 -2.68
C VAL A 73 -6.21 6.58 -3.22
N PHE A 74 -5.64 5.83 -4.16
CA PHE A 74 -6.31 4.67 -4.74
C PHE A 74 -5.44 3.44 -4.55
N VAL A 75 -6.03 2.36 -4.07
CA VAL A 75 -5.33 1.13 -3.74
C VAL A 75 -5.90 0.03 -4.63
N VAL A 76 -5.07 -0.52 -5.50
CA VAL A 76 -5.51 -1.44 -6.55
C VAL A 76 -4.59 -2.66 -6.64
N PRO A 77 -5.08 -3.78 -7.17
CA PRO A 77 -4.22 -4.95 -7.40
C PRO A 77 -3.03 -4.57 -8.27
N VAL A 78 -1.88 -5.15 -7.97
CA VAL A 78 -0.60 -4.77 -8.61
C VAL A 78 -0.58 -4.99 -10.12
N ASP A 79 -1.38 -5.94 -10.63
CA ASP A 79 -1.44 -6.25 -12.06
C ASP A 79 -2.56 -5.52 -12.80
N HIS A 80 -3.17 -4.52 -12.17
CA HIS A 80 -4.21 -3.70 -12.80
C HIS A 80 -3.78 -2.24 -12.87
N GLU A 81 -4.37 -1.52 -13.80
CA GLU A 81 -4.11 -0.09 -13.96
C GLU A 81 -5.32 0.71 -13.54
N LEU A 82 -5.08 1.89 -12.99
CA LEU A 82 -6.17 2.81 -12.66
C LEU A 82 -6.89 3.27 -13.91
N ASP A 83 -8.21 3.31 -13.82
CA ASP A 83 -9.04 4.03 -14.77
C ASP A 83 -9.32 5.39 -14.14
N LEU A 84 -8.68 6.42 -14.64
CA LEU A 84 -8.75 7.74 -14.01
C LEU A 84 -10.16 8.33 -14.04
N LYS A 85 -10.98 7.96 -15.02
CA LYS A 85 -12.37 8.41 -15.07
C LYS A 85 -13.20 7.77 -13.96
N LYS A 86 -13.00 6.47 -13.76
CA LYS A 86 -13.67 5.76 -12.67
C LYS A 86 -13.21 6.30 -11.31
N CYS A 87 -11.92 6.60 -11.20
CA CYS A 87 -11.36 7.19 -9.98
C CYS A 87 -12.01 8.52 -9.67
N ALA A 88 -12.07 9.41 -10.65
CA ALA A 88 -12.68 10.73 -10.47
C ALA A 88 -14.13 10.59 -10.02
N LYS A 89 -14.88 9.72 -10.68
CA LYS A 89 -16.28 9.49 -10.35
C LYS A 89 -16.43 9.02 -8.90
N SER A 90 -15.54 8.15 -8.46
CA SER A 90 -15.63 7.56 -7.11
C SER A 90 -15.44 8.59 -6.00
N VAL A 91 -14.78 9.71 -6.28
CA VAL A 91 -14.50 10.75 -5.28
C VAL A 91 -15.24 12.06 -5.58
N GLY A 92 -16.09 12.08 -6.61
CA GLY A 92 -16.88 13.28 -6.93
C GLY A 92 -16.09 14.38 -7.62
N GLU A 93 -14.99 14.04 -8.28
CA GLU A 93 -14.19 14.98 -9.04
C GLU A 93 -14.52 14.90 -10.53
N LYS A 94 -14.30 16.00 -11.24
CA LYS A 94 -14.43 15.97 -12.69
C LYS A 94 -13.29 15.19 -13.32
N SER A 95 -12.10 15.31 -12.76
CA SER A 95 -10.94 14.58 -13.22
C SER A 95 -9.92 14.46 -12.08
N VAL A 96 -9.10 13.43 -12.16
CA VAL A 96 -7.95 13.27 -11.28
C VAL A 96 -6.75 12.90 -12.15
N GLU A 97 -5.57 13.24 -11.67
CA GLU A 97 -4.32 12.95 -12.36
C GLU A 97 -3.33 12.35 -11.37
N MET A 98 -2.48 11.45 -11.87
CA MET A 98 -1.38 10.95 -11.06
C MET A 98 -0.47 12.12 -10.71
N ILE A 99 0.00 12.20 -9.47
CA ILE A 99 0.95 13.23 -9.10
C ILE A 99 2.33 12.85 -9.66
N PRO A 100 3.21 13.84 -9.92
CA PRO A 100 4.56 13.53 -10.35
C PRO A 100 5.30 12.71 -9.29
N VAL A 101 6.15 11.80 -9.74
CA VAL A 101 6.92 10.93 -8.83
C VAL A 101 7.70 11.76 -7.82
N LYS A 102 8.25 12.90 -8.26
CA LYS A 102 9.03 13.78 -7.38
C LYS A 102 8.23 14.34 -6.21
N ASP A 103 6.91 14.35 -6.31
CA ASP A 103 6.03 14.92 -5.27
C ASP A 103 5.53 13.87 -4.28
N ILE A 104 5.75 12.59 -4.53
CA ILE A 104 5.21 11.51 -3.69
C ILE A 104 5.64 11.68 -2.24
N THR A 105 6.93 11.88 -2.00
CA THR A 105 7.44 11.96 -0.62
C THR A 105 6.92 13.21 0.08
N LYS A 106 6.83 14.32 -0.64
CA LYS A 106 6.33 15.56 -0.06
C LYS A 106 4.88 15.42 0.37
N VAL A 107 4.08 14.74 -0.44
CA VAL A 107 2.64 14.60 -0.19
C VAL A 107 2.37 13.51 0.85
N THR A 108 3.03 12.37 0.76
CA THR A 108 2.68 11.21 1.59
C THR A 108 3.62 10.96 2.76
N GLY A 109 4.85 11.39 2.65
CA GLY A 109 5.90 11.04 3.60
C GLY A 109 6.63 9.75 3.24
N TYR A 110 6.19 9.04 2.21
CA TYR A 110 6.79 7.78 1.78
C TYR A 110 7.56 7.97 0.48
N VAL A 111 8.55 7.11 0.24
CA VAL A 111 9.23 7.09 -1.04
C VAL A 111 8.46 6.22 -2.02
N ARG A 112 8.69 6.42 -3.30
CA ARG A 112 8.11 5.58 -4.34
C ARG A 112 8.51 4.13 -4.10
N GLY A 113 7.55 3.22 -4.20
CA GLY A 113 7.79 1.80 -3.95
C GLY A 113 7.64 1.42 -2.49
N GLY A 114 7.58 2.40 -1.60
CA GLY A 114 7.34 2.17 -0.18
C GLY A 114 6.07 2.85 0.32
N CYS A 115 5.22 3.31 -0.59
CA CYS A 115 4.02 4.05 -0.22
C CYS A 115 2.94 3.09 0.28
N SER A 116 2.49 3.31 1.51
CA SER A 116 1.41 2.54 2.14
C SER A 116 0.16 3.40 2.24
N PRO A 117 -1.03 2.80 2.18
CA PRO A 117 -2.26 3.58 2.39
C PRO A 117 -2.42 4.01 3.84
N LEU A 118 -1.65 3.42 4.75
CA LEU A 118 -1.74 3.69 6.18
C LEU A 118 -0.54 4.51 6.61
N GLY A 119 -0.76 5.49 7.48
CA GLY A 119 0.35 6.23 8.08
C GLY A 119 0.91 7.37 7.24
N MET A 120 0.20 7.85 6.24
CA MET A 120 0.61 9.03 5.48
C MET A 120 0.65 10.27 6.37
N LYS A 121 1.39 11.30 5.94
CA LYS A 121 1.46 12.57 6.66
C LYS A 121 0.09 13.12 6.99
N LYS A 122 -0.86 12.92 6.09
CA LYS A 122 -2.23 13.35 6.23
C LYS A 122 -3.12 12.22 5.74
N GLN A 123 -4.26 12.03 6.39
CA GLN A 123 -5.21 11.02 5.95
C GLN A 123 -6.00 11.58 4.77
N PHE A 124 -5.64 11.16 3.57
CA PHE A 124 -6.36 11.52 2.36
C PHE A 124 -7.53 10.57 2.15
N LYS A 125 -8.51 11.01 1.39
CA LYS A 125 -9.61 10.13 1.02
C LYS A 125 -9.05 8.94 0.23
N THR A 126 -9.32 7.74 0.71
CA THR A 126 -8.73 6.51 0.20
C THR A 126 -9.81 5.61 -0.36
N THR A 127 -9.62 5.13 -1.58
CA THR A 127 -10.54 4.23 -2.25
C THR A 127 -9.80 2.96 -2.65
N PHE A 128 -10.34 1.82 -2.25
CA PHE A 128 -9.82 0.51 -2.62
C PHE A 128 -10.62 -0.01 -3.80
N HIS A 129 -9.94 -0.71 -4.71
CA HIS A 129 -10.68 -1.39 -5.77
C HIS A 129 -11.65 -2.38 -5.14
N ILE A 130 -12.82 -2.53 -5.77
CA ILE A 130 -13.94 -3.26 -5.20
C ILE A 130 -13.59 -4.71 -4.84
N THR A 131 -12.63 -5.33 -5.51
CA THR A 131 -12.22 -6.71 -5.20
C THR A 131 -11.66 -6.86 -3.80
N ALA A 132 -11.25 -5.75 -3.15
CA ALA A 132 -10.78 -5.81 -1.77
C ALA A 132 -11.85 -6.35 -0.82
N GLU A 133 -13.12 -6.25 -1.19
CA GLU A 133 -14.22 -6.74 -0.36
C GLU A 133 -14.39 -8.25 -0.44
N SER A 134 -13.74 -8.89 -1.41
CA SER A 134 -13.98 -10.31 -1.72
C SER A 134 -12.76 -11.19 -1.55
N ILE A 135 -11.68 -10.68 -1.00
CA ILE A 135 -10.44 -11.44 -0.84
C ILE A 135 -10.23 -11.77 0.64
N PRO A 136 -9.55 -12.89 0.94
CA PRO A 136 -9.34 -13.30 2.34
C PRO A 136 -8.30 -12.46 3.05
N LYS A 137 -7.39 -11.83 2.31
CA LYS A 137 -6.32 -11.00 2.88
C LYS A 137 -5.86 -10.01 1.84
N ILE A 138 -5.31 -8.90 2.30
CA ILE A 138 -4.74 -7.88 1.43
C ILE A 138 -3.28 -7.66 1.85
N ILE A 139 -2.40 -7.56 0.86
CA ILE A 139 -0.98 -7.34 1.06
C ILE A 139 -0.64 -5.99 0.47
N VAL A 140 -0.09 -5.11 1.29
CA VAL A 140 0.31 -3.76 0.85
C VAL A 140 1.68 -3.43 1.42
N SER A 141 2.29 -2.36 0.91
CA SER A 141 3.55 -1.88 1.45
C SER A 141 3.42 -1.57 2.94
N ALA A 142 4.44 -1.93 3.68
CA ALA A 142 4.51 -1.60 5.10
C ALA A 142 5.11 -0.21 5.35
N GLY A 143 5.26 0.61 4.30
CA GLY A 143 5.78 1.96 4.41
C GLY A 143 7.28 2.06 4.18
N LYS A 144 7.89 1.02 3.67
CA LYS A 144 9.33 0.98 3.39
C LYS A 144 9.58 -0.02 2.28
N ILE A 145 10.42 0.35 1.31
CA ILE A 145 10.81 -0.58 0.24
C ILE A 145 11.36 -1.85 0.89
N GLY A 146 10.90 -3.00 0.41
CA GLY A 146 11.34 -4.29 0.92
C GLY A 146 10.44 -4.90 1.97
N TYR A 147 9.44 -4.17 2.45
CA TYR A 147 8.58 -4.64 3.54
C TYR A 147 7.11 -4.55 3.17
N GLN A 148 6.37 -5.60 3.52
CA GLN A 148 4.93 -5.68 3.27
C GLN A 148 4.21 -6.05 4.54
N ILE A 149 2.94 -5.67 4.63
CA ILE A 149 2.03 -6.18 5.63
C ILE A 149 0.89 -6.92 4.94
N ASP A 150 0.38 -7.92 5.64
CA ASP A 150 -0.65 -8.84 5.18
C ASP A 150 -1.69 -8.91 6.29
N LEU A 151 -2.90 -8.47 6.01
CA LEU A 151 -3.94 -8.36 7.03
C LEU A 151 -5.31 -8.50 6.40
N LYS A 152 -6.34 -8.51 7.26
CA LYS A 152 -7.72 -8.58 6.78
C LYS A 152 -8.08 -7.30 6.06
N PRO A 153 -8.66 -7.38 4.87
CA PRO A 153 -9.04 -6.17 4.12
C PRO A 153 -9.95 -5.23 4.91
N GLU A 154 -10.92 -5.77 5.64
CA GLU A 154 -11.83 -4.93 6.39
C GLU A 154 -11.12 -4.09 7.45
N ASP A 155 -10.04 -4.61 8.03
CA ASP A 155 -9.27 -3.84 9.01
C ASP A 155 -8.55 -2.69 8.35
N LEU A 156 -7.93 -2.94 7.19
CA LEU A 156 -7.20 -1.90 6.47
C LEU A 156 -8.16 -0.82 5.97
N ILE A 157 -9.30 -1.21 5.43
CA ILE A 157 -10.31 -0.28 4.96
C ILE A 157 -10.78 0.60 6.12
N ARG A 158 -11.06 -0.02 7.26
CA ARG A 158 -11.51 0.70 8.46
C ARG A 158 -10.46 1.69 8.96
N LEU A 159 -9.22 1.26 9.05
CA LEU A 159 -8.14 2.11 9.59
C LEU A 159 -7.83 3.30 8.71
N THR A 160 -8.04 3.17 7.40
CA THR A 160 -7.82 4.28 6.47
C THR A 160 -9.09 5.10 6.23
N ASN A 161 -10.19 4.73 6.88
CA ASN A 161 -11.50 5.33 6.62
C ASN A 161 -11.82 5.25 5.13
N GLY A 162 -11.50 4.12 4.54
CA GLY A 162 -11.58 3.93 3.10
C GLY A 162 -12.95 3.55 2.60
N GLN A 163 -13.11 3.64 1.30
CA GLN A 163 -14.29 3.17 0.59
C GLN A 163 -13.84 2.21 -0.51
N CYS A 164 -14.79 1.50 -1.09
CA CYS A 164 -14.52 0.58 -2.18
C CYS A 164 -15.32 0.99 -3.40
N ALA A 165 -14.72 0.86 -4.58
CA ALA A 165 -15.36 1.17 -5.84
C ALA A 165 -14.59 0.50 -6.98
N ASP A 166 -15.22 0.33 -8.12
CA ASP A 166 -14.52 -0.11 -9.32
C ASP A 166 -13.69 1.06 -9.84
N ILE A 167 -12.38 0.93 -9.79
CA ILE A 167 -11.46 2.01 -10.15
C ILE A 167 -10.36 1.56 -11.11
N VAL A 168 -10.46 0.37 -11.70
CA VAL A 168 -9.45 -0.13 -12.63
C VAL A 168 -10.02 -0.23 -14.04
N LYS A 169 -9.10 -0.21 -15.00
CA LYS A 169 -9.46 -0.41 -16.41
C LYS A 169 -10.02 -1.80 -16.61
N ASP A 170 -10.97 -1.89 -17.52
CA ASP A 170 -11.57 -3.16 -17.88
C ASP A 170 -10.59 -4.05 -18.63
#